data_274c05ed84dac9e2742a8674268ade08
#
_entry.id   274c05ed84dac9e2742a8674268ade08
#
_cell.length_a   1.000
_cell.length_b   1.000
_cell.length_c   1.000
_cell.angle_alpha   90.00
_cell.angle_beta   90.00
_cell.angle_gamma   90.00
#
_symmetry.space_group_name_H-M   'P 1'
#
loop_
_entity.id
_entity.type
_entity.pdbx_description
1 polymer ?
#
loop_
_entity_poly.entity_id
_entity_poly.type
_entity_poly.pdbx_seq_one_letter_code
_entity_poly.pdbx_strand_id
1 'polypeptide(L)'
;MAESTLSERRQALPFEVFEELLKRLLRPIVGASAQAFYRGWRLVAVDGVSFSLPNTPPVKRSCRKGGNQNGKAAFAKLQCAALVELVMHNPLAACLGCKGESEWKLAQGLLDHLPQKCLLLADRLYGCGAFLVAAMERLKRCDGHFLVRVKHSLKVLRQIKRLKDGTRLVEVKALVPGDRHRVAATLQVREIYATIKRQGFRPVQIRLWTSLTDPKQAPAQELVALYMARWEQELYFRELKRELGVNDLLRSQTVETAAQEVAAMIIGSSLIAHERAKLKPGEELQHRVSFIKTWETLEPLWLTLLLGADILSENQKQQLCERFYLLASRRMMAKKRCRSCPRAMRQPIQPWPRKKKQKSSMAPLNVSIVGTSS
;
A
#
# COMPACT_ATOMS: atom_id res chain seq x y z
N MET A 1 16.47 34.34 -0.43
CA MET A 1 15.01 34.42 -0.15
C MET A 1 14.81 34.02 1.31
N ALA A 2 14.13 34.82 2.11
CA ALA A 2 13.90 34.49 3.52
C ALA A 2 12.96 33.29 3.66
N GLU A 3 13.12 32.45 4.71
CA GLU A 3 12.26 31.29 4.97
C GLU A 3 10.79 31.68 5.12
N SER A 4 10.49 32.84 5.70
CA SER A 4 9.13 33.39 5.79
C SER A 4 8.47 33.57 4.43
N THR A 5 9.20 34.11 3.44
CA THR A 5 8.69 34.33 2.08
C THR A 5 8.37 33.01 1.36
N LEU A 6 9.17 31.96 1.56
CA LEU A 6 8.88 30.64 1.01
C LEU A 6 7.63 30.03 1.65
N SER A 7 7.49 30.19 2.97
CA SER A 7 6.32 29.70 3.71
C SER A 7 5.03 30.40 3.25
N GLU A 8 5.06 31.72 3.08
CA GLU A 8 3.92 32.52 2.59
C GLU A 8 3.52 32.11 1.17
N ARG A 9 4.49 32.02 0.26
CA ARG A 9 4.25 31.57 -1.13
C ARG A 9 3.68 30.16 -1.18
N ARG A 10 4.17 29.25 -0.34
CA ARG A 10 3.64 27.89 -0.22
C ARG A 10 2.18 27.92 0.26
N GLN A 11 1.84 28.75 1.23
CA GLN A 11 0.46 28.89 1.72
C GLN A 11 -0.49 29.44 0.64
N ALA A 12 0.00 30.33 -0.21
CA ALA A 12 -0.77 30.87 -1.33
C ALA A 12 -0.94 29.88 -2.51
N LEU A 13 -0.16 28.79 -2.55
CA LEU A 13 -0.24 27.80 -3.61
C LEU A 13 -1.44 26.87 -3.36
N PRO A 14 -2.43 26.79 -4.29
CA PRO A 14 -3.59 25.91 -4.10
C PRO A 14 -3.18 24.45 -4.16
N PHE A 15 -3.91 23.60 -3.41
CA PHE A 15 -3.61 22.16 -3.35
C PHE A 15 -3.82 21.47 -4.71
N GLU A 16 -4.67 21.98 -5.57
CA GLU A 16 -4.95 21.48 -6.93
C GLU A 16 -3.68 21.36 -7.79
N VAL A 17 -2.68 22.22 -7.55
CA VAL A 17 -1.36 22.10 -8.19
C VAL A 17 -0.68 20.79 -7.82
N PHE A 18 -0.78 20.37 -6.56
CA PHE A 18 -0.21 19.10 -6.10
C PHE A 18 -1.02 17.90 -6.58
N GLU A 19 -2.34 18.02 -6.69
CA GLU A 19 -3.17 16.98 -7.30
C GLU A 19 -2.79 16.73 -8.77
N GLU A 20 -2.54 17.80 -9.52
CA GLU A 20 -2.11 17.70 -10.90
C GLU A 20 -0.69 17.12 -11.01
N LEU A 21 0.22 17.48 -10.11
CA LEU A 21 1.56 16.88 -10.03
C LEU A 21 1.49 15.39 -9.70
N LEU A 22 0.64 14.98 -8.76
CA LEU A 22 0.41 13.56 -8.47
C LEU A 22 -0.05 12.80 -9.72
N LYS A 23 -1.03 13.32 -10.46
CA LYS A 23 -1.52 12.70 -11.70
C LYS A 23 -0.45 12.58 -12.79
N ARG A 24 0.42 13.58 -12.93
CA ARG A 24 1.46 13.60 -13.97
C ARG A 24 2.69 12.77 -13.63
N LEU A 25 3.08 12.71 -12.35
CA LEU A 25 4.34 12.12 -11.92
C LEU A 25 4.19 10.66 -11.49
N LEU A 26 3.04 10.28 -10.91
CA LEU A 26 2.83 8.92 -10.46
C LEU A 26 2.48 8.02 -11.65
N ARG A 27 3.33 7.06 -11.92
CA ARG A 27 3.21 6.15 -13.07
C ARG A 27 3.87 4.79 -12.77
N PRO A 28 3.45 3.72 -13.48
CA PRO A 28 4.05 2.40 -13.32
C PRO A 28 5.55 2.39 -13.67
N ILE A 29 6.32 1.61 -12.92
CA ILE A 29 7.73 1.39 -13.22
C ILE A 29 7.85 0.56 -14.50
N VAL A 30 8.58 1.08 -15.47
CA VAL A 30 8.95 0.38 -16.71
C VAL A 30 10.06 -0.62 -16.40
N GLY A 31 9.98 -1.86 -16.90
CA GLY A 31 10.98 -2.90 -16.66
C GLY A 31 11.01 -3.41 -15.21
N ALA A 32 9.85 -3.35 -14.51
CA ALA A 32 9.74 -3.94 -13.19
C ALA A 32 10.07 -5.44 -13.22
N SER A 33 10.68 -5.96 -12.13
CA SER A 33 11.07 -7.37 -12.01
C SER A 33 9.88 -8.33 -12.14
N ALA A 34 10.13 -9.56 -12.54
CA ALA A 34 9.12 -10.61 -12.65
C ALA A 34 8.29 -10.80 -11.37
N GLN A 35 8.88 -10.54 -10.21
CA GLN A 35 8.20 -10.62 -8.90
C GLN A 35 7.10 -9.56 -8.69
N ALA A 36 7.13 -8.46 -9.47
CA ALA A 36 6.08 -7.45 -9.46
C ALA A 36 4.81 -7.90 -10.20
N PHE A 37 4.81 -9.12 -10.77
CA PHE A 37 3.71 -9.65 -11.55
C PHE A 37 3.28 -11.04 -11.04
N TYR A 38 2.00 -11.31 -11.17
CA TYR A 38 1.44 -12.63 -11.04
C TYR A 38 0.82 -13.03 -12.38
N ARG A 39 1.45 -14.02 -13.05
CA ARG A 39 0.98 -14.52 -14.36
C ARG A 39 0.71 -13.40 -15.40
N GLY A 40 1.56 -12.40 -15.41
CA GLY A 40 1.47 -11.25 -16.32
C GLY A 40 0.60 -10.08 -15.79
N TRP A 41 -0.14 -10.25 -14.70
CA TRP A 41 -0.83 -9.15 -14.02
C TRP A 41 0.08 -8.44 -13.03
N ARG A 42 0.22 -7.14 -13.18
CA ARG A 42 0.97 -6.28 -12.25
C ARG A 42 0.30 -6.28 -10.88
N LEU A 43 1.08 -6.52 -9.84
CA LEU A 43 0.58 -6.54 -8.46
C LEU A 43 0.45 -5.13 -7.94
N VAL A 44 -0.77 -4.71 -7.67
CA VAL A 44 -1.09 -3.41 -7.08
C VAL A 44 -1.95 -3.60 -5.84
N ALA A 45 -1.79 -2.71 -4.86
CA ALA A 45 -2.64 -2.72 -3.68
C ALA A 45 -3.24 -1.34 -3.43
N VAL A 46 -4.45 -1.31 -2.90
CA VAL A 46 -5.12 -0.11 -2.40
C VAL A 46 -5.28 -0.20 -0.91
N ASP A 47 -4.90 0.86 -0.21
CA ASP A 47 -5.06 0.96 1.25
C ASP A 47 -5.02 2.42 1.68
N GLY A 48 -5.45 2.69 2.91
CA GLY A 48 -5.46 4.01 3.49
C GLY A 48 -4.41 4.19 4.57
N VAL A 49 -4.01 5.44 4.73
CA VAL A 49 -3.12 5.87 5.80
C VAL A 49 -3.60 7.22 6.34
N SER A 50 -3.44 7.44 7.63
CA SER A 50 -3.76 8.73 8.24
C SER A 50 -2.53 9.40 8.82
N PHE A 51 -2.42 10.71 8.63
CA PHE A 51 -1.37 11.55 9.20
C PHE A 51 -1.95 12.43 10.30
N SER A 52 -1.21 12.64 11.38
CA SER A 52 -1.63 13.51 12.46
C SER A 52 -1.41 14.99 12.09
N LEU A 53 -2.41 15.81 12.34
CA LEU A 53 -2.34 17.26 12.14
C LEU A 53 -2.03 17.94 13.47
N PRO A 54 -1.21 19.00 13.50
CA PRO A 54 -0.96 19.76 14.72
C PRO A 54 -2.24 20.46 15.22
N ASN A 55 -2.28 20.75 16.53
CA ASN A 55 -3.44 21.38 17.17
C ASN A 55 -3.48 22.90 16.97
N THR A 56 -3.29 23.38 15.75
CA THR A 56 -3.33 24.81 15.42
C THR A 56 -4.77 25.35 15.34
N PRO A 57 -4.98 26.66 15.50
CA PRO A 57 -6.31 27.24 15.34
C PRO A 57 -6.96 26.97 13.97
N PRO A 58 -6.26 27.07 12.83
CA PRO A 58 -6.85 26.68 11.52
C PRO A 58 -7.30 25.24 11.47
N VAL A 59 -6.46 24.28 11.91
CA VAL A 59 -6.81 22.86 11.93
C VAL A 59 -7.99 22.57 12.84
N LYS A 60 -8.05 23.18 14.02
CA LYS A 60 -9.19 23.03 14.95
C LYS A 60 -10.52 23.53 14.38
N ARG A 61 -10.49 24.58 13.53
CA ARG A 61 -11.68 25.08 12.83
C ARG A 61 -12.14 24.14 11.70
N SER A 62 -11.19 23.59 10.95
CA SER A 62 -11.48 22.82 9.74
C SER A 62 -11.69 21.32 10.00
N CYS A 63 -11.07 20.76 11.03
CA CYS A 63 -11.07 19.32 11.29
C CYS A 63 -11.59 18.96 12.67
N ARG A 64 -12.47 17.95 12.70
CA ARG A 64 -12.90 17.32 13.95
C ARG A 64 -11.94 16.20 14.35
N LYS A 65 -11.59 16.14 15.63
CA LYS A 65 -10.84 14.98 16.17
C LYS A 65 -11.76 13.77 16.21
N GLY A 66 -11.26 12.64 15.70
CA GLY A 66 -11.93 11.36 15.89
C GLY A 66 -12.02 11.00 17.37
N GLY A 67 -12.97 10.15 17.71
CA GLY A 67 -13.12 9.60 19.05
C GLY A 67 -13.51 8.14 19.00
N ASN A 68 -13.26 7.42 20.09
CA ASN A 68 -13.69 6.06 20.33
C ASN A 68 -14.15 5.93 21.78
N GLN A 69 -14.49 4.71 22.21
CA GLN A 69 -14.90 4.42 23.59
C GLN A 69 -13.89 4.84 24.66
N ASN A 70 -12.62 5.05 24.30
CA ASN A 70 -11.55 5.50 25.20
C ASN A 70 -11.33 7.02 25.18
N GLY A 71 -12.18 7.78 24.48
CA GLY A 71 -12.15 9.24 24.43
C GLY A 71 -11.78 9.82 23.04
N LYS A 72 -11.55 11.15 23.03
CA LYS A 72 -11.16 11.88 21.81
C LYS A 72 -9.68 11.67 21.49
N ALA A 73 -9.37 11.56 20.21
CA ALA A 73 -7.98 11.49 19.73
C ALA A 73 -7.20 12.77 20.11
N ALA A 74 -5.90 12.62 20.38
CA ALA A 74 -5.04 13.76 20.70
C ALA A 74 -4.94 14.76 19.53
N PHE A 75 -4.94 14.26 18.30
CA PHE A 75 -4.77 15.04 17.06
C PHE A 75 -5.88 14.75 16.06
N ALA A 76 -6.27 15.73 15.27
CA ALA A 76 -7.05 15.50 14.06
C ALA A 76 -6.20 14.72 13.03
N LYS A 77 -6.85 14.07 12.07
CA LYS A 77 -6.17 13.22 11.08
C LYS A 77 -6.49 13.71 9.66
N LEU A 78 -5.45 13.82 8.84
CA LEU A 78 -5.58 13.88 7.39
C LEU A 78 -5.59 12.44 6.86
N GLN A 79 -6.65 12.07 6.17
CA GLN A 79 -6.75 10.75 5.52
C GLN A 79 -6.08 10.79 4.15
N CYS A 80 -5.41 9.72 3.79
CA CYS A 80 -4.86 9.50 2.48
C CYS A 80 -5.18 8.07 2.05
N ALA A 81 -5.59 7.88 0.82
CA ALA A 81 -5.62 6.57 0.18
C ALA A 81 -4.60 6.55 -0.96
N ALA A 82 -3.91 5.43 -1.14
CA ALA A 82 -2.94 5.27 -2.20
C ALA A 82 -3.10 3.93 -2.93
N LEU A 83 -2.88 3.96 -4.22
CA LEU A 83 -2.71 2.78 -5.07
C LEU A 83 -1.21 2.59 -5.28
N VAL A 84 -0.67 1.44 -4.90
CA VAL A 84 0.77 1.20 -4.84
C VAL A 84 1.15 -0.07 -5.58
N GLU A 85 2.17 -0.01 -6.43
CA GLU A 85 2.85 -1.21 -6.92
C GLU A 85 3.56 -1.91 -5.77
N LEU A 86 3.22 -3.16 -5.55
CA LEU A 86 3.91 -3.99 -4.57
C LEU A 86 5.34 -4.28 -5.03
N VAL A 87 6.19 -4.81 -4.15
CA VAL A 87 7.61 -5.13 -4.39
C VAL A 87 8.50 -3.88 -4.46
N MET A 88 8.17 -2.91 -5.30
CA MET A 88 8.97 -1.67 -5.45
C MET A 88 8.48 -0.53 -4.55
N HIS A 89 7.32 -0.66 -3.93
CA HIS A 89 6.67 0.38 -3.12
C HIS A 89 6.49 1.70 -3.90
N ASN A 90 6.11 1.59 -5.17
CA ASN A 90 5.91 2.75 -6.03
C ASN A 90 4.43 3.17 -6.01
N PRO A 91 4.09 4.38 -5.55
CA PRO A 91 2.73 4.88 -5.65
C PRO A 91 2.35 5.17 -7.11
N LEU A 92 1.18 4.71 -7.53
CA LEU A 92 0.60 4.93 -8.85
C LEU A 92 -0.42 6.05 -8.86
N ALA A 93 -1.10 6.23 -7.74
CA ALA A 93 -2.04 7.32 -7.51
C ALA A 93 -2.25 7.51 -6.01
N ALA A 94 -2.64 8.71 -5.61
CA ALA A 94 -3.00 9.02 -4.23
C ALA A 94 -4.12 10.05 -4.19
N CYS A 95 -5.02 9.90 -3.21
CA CYS A 95 -6.08 10.86 -2.91
C CYS A 95 -5.96 11.31 -1.45
N LEU A 96 -6.09 12.60 -1.20
CA LEU A 96 -5.96 13.22 0.11
C LEU A 96 -7.31 13.81 0.56
N GLY A 97 -7.72 13.47 1.77
CA GLY A 97 -9.01 13.84 2.34
C GLY A 97 -9.01 15.21 2.98
N CYS A 98 -8.81 16.27 2.19
CA CYS A 98 -8.75 17.66 2.66
C CYS A 98 -10.08 18.16 3.22
N LYS A 99 -11.21 17.58 2.78
CA LYS A 99 -12.58 17.94 3.20
C LYS A 99 -13.20 16.93 4.18
N GLY A 100 -12.37 16.10 4.82
CA GLY A 100 -12.84 15.08 5.77
C GLY A 100 -13.45 13.83 5.12
N GLU A 101 -13.07 13.54 3.88
CA GLU A 101 -13.49 12.34 3.18
C GLU A 101 -13.03 11.08 3.89
N SER A 102 -13.87 10.03 3.84
CA SER A 102 -13.52 8.72 4.37
C SER A 102 -12.52 8.02 3.46
N GLU A 103 -11.68 7.16 4.04
CA GLU A 103 -10.73 6.32 3.32
C GLU A 103 -11.38 5.55 2.15
N TRP A 104 -12.59 5.02 2.37
CA TRP A 104 -13.34 4.29 1.36
C TRP A 104 -13.68 5.17 0.14
N LYS A 105 -14.11 6.43 0.37
CA LYS A 105 -14.43 7.38 -0.70
C LYS A 105 -13.19 7.78 -1.48
N LEU A 106 -12.07 8.02 -0.79
CA LEU A 106 -10.78 8.33 -1.42
C LEU A 106 -10.30 7.17 -2.28
N ALA A 107 -10.40 5.93 -1.76
CA ALA A 107 -10.00 4.74 -2.51
C ALA A 107 -10.85 4.48 -3.76
N GLN A 108 -12.12 4.86 -3.77
CA GLN A 108 -12.94 4.80 -4.99
C GLN A 108 -12.39 5.67 -6.11
N GLY A 109 -11.92 6.88 -5.80
CA GLY A 109 -11.30 7.78 -6.77
C GLY A 109 -10.01 7.22 -7.39
N LEU A 110 -9.35 6.29 -6.70
CA LEU A 110 -8.12 5.67 -7.20
C LEU A 110 -8.38 4.58 -8.26
N LEU A 111 -9.60 4.06 -8.36
CA LEU A 111 -9.91 2.98 -9.31
C LEU A 111 -9.77 3.39 -10.77
N ASP A 112 -9.85 4.68 -11.08
CA ASP A 112 -9.64 5.20 -12.44
C ASP A 112 -8.16 5.24 -12.85
N HIS A 113 -7.25 5.02 -11.88
CA HIS A 113 -5.80 4.99 -12.10
C HIS A 113 -5.21 3.57 -12.13
N LEU A 114 -6.05 2.54 -12.19
CA LEU A 114 -5.59 1.16 -12.29
C LEU A 114 -4.81 0.95 -13.60
N PRO A 115 -3.58 0.39 -13.53
CA PRO A 115 -2.78 0.14 -14.73
C PRO A 115 -3.35 -1.03 -15.55
N GLN A 116 -2.96 -1.10 -16.82
CA GLN A 116 -3.29 -2.23 -17.69
C GLN A 116 -2.73 -3.55 -17.11
N LYS A 117 -3.49 -4.63 -17.24
CA LYS A 117 -3.13 -5.97 -16.78
C LYS A 117 -2.68 -5.97 -15.32
N CYS A 118 -3.59 -5.61 -14.39
CA CYS A 118 -3.27 -5.58 -12.97
C CYS A 118 -4.09 -6.57 -12.14
N LEU A 119 -3.52 -6.98 -11.03
CA LEU A 119 -4.21 -7.70 -9.95
C LEU A 119 -4.27 -6.80 -8.73
N LEU A 120 -5.48 -6.27 -8.45
CA LEU A 120 -5.73 -5.38 -7.32
C LEU A 120 -5.89 -6.19 -6.03
N LEU A 121 -5.00 -5.97 -5.07
CA LEU A 121 -5.10 -6.50 -3.72
C LEU A 121 -5.68 -5.44 -2.79
N ALA A 122 -6.63 -5.85 -1.94
CA ALA A 122 -7.21 -4.94 -0.97
C ALA A 122 -7.58 -5.64 0.34
N ASP A 123 -7.67 -4.86 1.40
CA ASP A 123 -8.01 -5.39 2.71
C ASP A 123 -9.54 -5.56 2.89
N ARG A 124 -9.93 -5.95 4.09
CA ARG A 124 -11.32 -6.21 4.49
C ARG A 124 -12.22 -4.96 4.48
N LEU A 125 -11.68 -3.76 4.48
CA LEU A 125 -12.44 -2.52 4.36
C LEU A 125 -13.08 -2.42 2.97
N TYR A 126 -12.34 -2.80 1.96
CA TYR A 126 -12.73 -2.77 0.56
C TYR A 126 -13.50 -4.03 0.11
N GLY A 127 -13.54 -5.04 0.95
CA GLY A 127 -14.27 -6.29 0.70
C GLY A 127 -15.79 -6.16 0.82
N CYS A 128 -16.39 -5.06 0.35
CA CYS A 128 -17.83 -4.86 0.29
C CYS A 128 -18.31 -4.82 -1.17
N GLY A 129 -19.56 -5.27 -1.39
CA GLY A 129 -20.09 -5.42 -2.76
C GLY A 129 -20.04 -4.13 -3.58
N ALA A 130 -20.36 -2.98 -2.99
CA ALA A 130 -20.35 -1.70 -3.72
C ALA A 130 -18.96 -1.32 -4.23
N PHE A 131 -17.90 -1.51 -3.42
CA PHE A 131 -16.53 -1.26 -3.88
C PHE A 131 -16.11 -2.24 -4.96
N LEU A 132 -16.45 -3.53 -4.79
CA LEU A 132 -16.06 -4.57 -5.75
C LEU A 132 -16.75 -4.42 -7.10
N VAL A 133 -18.01 -3.95 -7.15
CA VAL A 133 -18.69 -3.64 -8.41
C VAL A 133 -17.97 -2.50 -9.13
N ALA A 134 -17.71 -1.39 -8.43
CA ALA A 134 -16.96 -0.27 -9.01
C ALA A 134 -15.55 -0.68 -9.48
N ALA A 135 -14.83 -1.47 -8.65
CA ALA A 135 -13.52 -2.00 -9.02
C ALA A 135 -13.60 -2.92 -10.26
N MET A 136 -14.61 -3.80 -10.33
CA MET A 136 -14.77 -4.73 -11.45
C MET A 136 -15.04 -4.02 -12.78
N GLU A 137 -15.83 -2.95 -12.77
CA GLU A 137 -16.08 -2.14 -13.96
C GLU A 137 -14.78 -1.53 -14.51
N ARG A 138 -13.90 -1.05 -13.64
CA ARG A 138 -12.60 -0.48 -14.03
C ARG A 138 -11.61 -1.57 -14.46
N LEU A 139 -11.54 -2.68 -13.69
CA LEU A 139 -10.66 -3.80 -13.99
C LEU A 139 -10.98 -4.47 -15.33
N LYS A 140 -12.25 -4.56 -15.73
CA LYS A 140 -12.63 -5.06 -17.05
C LYS A 140 -12.04 -4.22 -18.19
N ARG A 141 -11.93 -2.89 -18.00
CA ARG A 141 -11.38 -1.97 -19.03
C ARG A 141 -9.86 -2.11 -19.18
N CYS A 142 -9.18 -2.54 -18.14
CA CYS A 142 -7.72 -2.68 -18.11
C CYS A 142 -7.23 -4.15 -18.10
N ASP A 143 -8.09 -5.12 -18.45
CA ASP A 143 -7.77 -6.56 -18.42
C ASP A 143 -7.20 -6.98 -17.06
N GLY A 144 -7.84 -6.51 -15.99
CA GLY A 144 -7.39 -6.71 -14.63
C GLY A 144 -8.31 -7.59 -13.79
N HIS A 145 -7.79 -7.97 -12.64
CA HIS A 145 -8.48 -8.79 -11.65
C HIS A 145 -8.33 -8.20 -10.24
N PHE A 146 -9.14 -8.70 -9.29
CA PHE A 146 -8.98 -8.38 -7.89
C PHE A 146 -8.79 -9.63 -7.02
N LEU A 147 -8.15 -9.44 -5.86
CA LEU A 147 -8.03 -10.40 -4.77
C LEU A 147 -8.20 -9.66 -3.45
N VAL A 148 -9.33 -9.84 -2.78
CA VAL A 148 -9.73 -9.02 -1.63
C VAL A 148 -10.10 -9.89 -0.45
N ARG A 149 -9.63 -9.51 0.74
CA ARG A 149 -10.11 -10.12 1.98
C ARG A 149 -11.49 -9.59 2.32
N VAL A 150 -12.37 -10.47 2.79
CA VAL A 150 -13.72 -10.11 3.19
C VAL A 150 -14.02 -10.50 4.63
N LYS A 151 -15.02 -9.84 5.23
CA LYS A 151 -15.49 -10.18 6.59
C LYS A 151 -16.14 -11.56 6.57
N HIS A 152 -15.89 -12.36 7.59
CA HIS A 152 -16.55 -13.68 7.73
C HIS A 152 -18.07 -13.60 7.83
N SER A 153 -18.59 -12.49 8.37
CA SER A 153 -20.02 -12.24 8.54
C SER A 153 -20.76 -11.86 7.26
N LEU A 154 -20.06 -11.58 6.15
CA LEU A 154 -20.71 -11.24 4.88
C LEU A 154 -21.44 -12.46 4.31
N LYS A 155 -22.76 -12.29 4.09
CA LYS A 155 -23.58 -13.32 3.47
C LYS A 155 -23.43 -13.31 1.96
N VAL A 156 -23.28 -14.49 1.36
CA VAL A 156 -23.41 -14.68 -0.10
C VAL A 156 -24.89 -14.76 -0.46
N LEU A 157 -25.26 -14.37 -1.67
CA LEU A 157 -26.63 -14.48 -2.14
C LEU A 157 -26.96 -15.95 -2.40
N ARG A 158 -26.09 -16.63 -3.17
CA ARG A 158 -26.18 -18.06 -3.43
C ARG A 158 -24.82 -18.63 -3.80
N GLN A 159 -24.65 -19.91 -3.57
CA GLN A 159 -23.53 -20.68 -4.14
C GLN A 159 -23.92 -21.17 -5.52
N ILE A 160 -23.11 -20.86 -6.52
CA ILE A 160 -23.32 -21.26 -7.91
C ILE A 160 -22.74 -22.67 -8.14
N LYS A 161 -21.47 -22.86 -7.73
CA LYS A 161 -20.76 -24.12 -7.98
C LYS A 161 -19.63 -24.32 -6.94
N ARG A 162 -19.38 -25.57 -6.55
CA ARG A 162 -18.16 -25.97 -5.86
C ARG A 162 -17.10 -26.33 -6.89
N LEU A 163 -15.89 -25.81 -6.75
CA LEU A 163 -14.79 -26.04 -7.66
C LEU A 163 -13.91 -27.23 -7.19
N LYS A 164 -13.13 -27.81 -8.10
CA LYS A 164 -12.35 -29.02 -7.82
C LYS A 164 -11.27 -28.86 -6.74
N ASP A 165 -10.80 -27.64 -6.55
CA ASP A 165 -9.81 -27.29 -5.51
C ASP A 165 -10.43 -26.94 -4.14
N GLY A 166 -11.71 -27.27 -3.93
CA GLY A 166 -12.45 -27.02 -2.71
C GLY A 166 -12.98 -25.59 -2.56
N THR A 167 -12.62 -24.66 -3.45
CA THR A 167 -13.16 -23.30 -3.46
C THR A 167 -14.57 -23.25 -4.04
N ARG A 168 -15.25 -22.10 -3.94
CA ARG A 168 -16.64 -21.97 -4.39
C ARG A 168 -16.79 -20.78 -5.33
N LEU A 169 -17.59 -20.93 -6.38
CA LEU A 169 -18.13 -19.82 -7.15
C LEU A 169 -19.42 -19.38 -6.48
N VAL A 170 -19.49 -18.11 -6.11
CA VAL A 170 -20.64 -17.55 -5.38
C VAL A 170 -21.11 -16.26 -6.02
N GLU A 171 -22.38 -15.95 -5.83
CA GLU A 171 -22.97 -14.68 -6.17
C GLU A 171 -23.13 -13.84 -4.90
N VAL A 172 -22.70 -12.58 -4.96
CA VAL A 172 -22.72 -11.63 -3.84
C VAL A 172 -23.48 -10.37 -4.21
N LYS A 173 -24.10 -9.72 -3.20
CA LYS A 173 -24.84 -8.48 -3.39
C LYS A 173 -23.93 -7.27 -3.22
N ALA A 174 -24.07 -6.31 -4.11
CA ALA A 174 -23.63 -4.94 -3.93
C ALA A 174 -24.81 -4.11 -3.45
N LEU A 175 -24.75 -3.57 -2.25
CA LEU A 175 -25.79 -2.70 -1.70
C LEU A 175 -25.52 -1.25 -2.09
N VAL A 176 -26.59 -0.48 -2.25
CA VAL A 176 -26.49 0.97 -2.44
C VAL A 176 -25.82 1.59 -1.20
N PRO A 177 -24.79 2.44 -1.36
CA PRO A 177 -24.19 3.15 -0.23
C PRO A 177 -25.25 3.93 0.56
N GLY A 178 -25.31 3.66 1.88
CA GLY A 178 -26.29 4.28 2.77
C GLY A 178 -27.62 3.54 2.87
N ASP A 179 -27.93 2.59 2.01
CA ASP A 179 -29.14 1.77 2.06
C ASP A 179 -28.81 0.27 2.16
N ARG A 180 -29.07 -0.32 3.33
CA ARG A 180 -28.75 -1.73 3.61
C ARG A 180 -29.73 -2.73 2.98
N HIS A 181 -30.83 -2.26 2.43
CA HIS A 181 -31.91 -3.10 1.87
C HIS A 181 -31.88 -3.09 0.34
N ARG A 182 -31.44 -2.01 -0.28
CA ARG A 182 -31.44 -1.84 -1.73
C ARG A 182 -30.20 -2.46 -2.38
N VAL A 183 -30.41 -3.46 -3.22
CA VAL A 183 -29.37 -4.09 -4.02
C VAL A 183 -29.15 -3.26 -5.27
N ALA A 184 -27.91 -2.75 -5.46
CA ALA A 184 -27.53 -2.01 -6.64
C ALA A 184 -27.12 -2.95 -7.80
N ALA A 185 -26.43 -4.05 -7.48
CA ALA A 185 -25.96 -5.03 -8.45
C ALA A 185 -25.64 -6.36 -7.77
N THR A 186 -25.41 -7.39 -8.58
CA THR A 186 -24.84 -8.66 -8.14
C THR A 186 -23.51 -8.90 -8.83
N LEU A 187 -22.61 -9.64 -8.19
CA LEU A 187 -21.28 -9.95 -8.68
C LEU A 187 -20.97 -11.43 -8.43
N GLN A 188 -20.48 -12.12 -9.46
CA GLN A 188 -19.96 -13.47 -9.30
C GLN A 188 -18.48 -13.41 -8.94
N VAL A 189 -18.10 -14.11 -7.87
CA VAL A 189 -16.73 -14.16 -7.36
C VAL A 189 -16.37 -15.60 -6.97
N ARG A 190 -15.10 -15.92 -7.08
CA ARG A 190 -14.56 -17.14 -6.47
C ARG A 190 -14.23 -16.83 -5.02
N GLU A 191 -14.75 -17.65 -4.13
CA GLU A 191 -14.55 -17.57 -2.70
C GLU A 191 -13.59 -18.63 -2.20
N ILE A 192 -12.59 -18.20 -1.46
CA ILE A 192 -11.54 -19.04 -0.89
C ILE A 192 -11.57 -18.88 0.63
N TYR A 193 -11.74 -20.00 1.34
CA TYR A 193 -11.51 -20.08 2.78
C TYR A 193 -10.16 -20.74 3.03
N ALA A 194 -9.31 -20.11 3.80
CA ALA A 194 -8.01 -20.67 4.14
C ALA A 194 -7.67 -20.45 5.61
N THR A 195 -6.97 -21.41 6.18
CA THR A 195 -6.35 -21.30 7.50
C THR A 195 -4.85 -21.19 7.31
N ILE A 196 -4.28 -20.09 7.74
CA ILE A 196 -2.84 -19.85 7.69
C ILE A 196 -2.27 -20.25 9.05
N LYS A 197 -1.41 -21.24 9.07
CA LYS A 197 -0.68 -21.70 10.25
C LYS A 197 0.79 -21.33 10.10
N ARG A 198 1.36 -20.73 11.12
CA ARG A 198 2.79 -20.45 11.21
C ARG A 198 3.26 -20.86 12.59
N GLN A 199 4.37 -21.56 12.69
CA GLN A 199 4.93 -21.97 13.97
C GLN A 199 5.13 -20.79 14.91
N GLY A 200 4.67 -20.89 16.15
CA GLY A 200 4.73 -19.82 17.14
C GLY A 200 3.69 -18.71 17.01
N PHE A 201 2.76 -18.82 16.07
CA PHE A 201 1.64 -17.89 15.90
C PHE A 201 0.30 -18.61 15.99
N ARG A 202 -0.75 -17.87 16.39
CA ARG A 202 -2.11 -18.40 16.34
C ARG A 202 -2.52 -18.60 14.87
N PRO A 203 -3.21 -19.70 14.55
CA PRO A 203 -3.79 -19.88 13.22
C PRO A 203 -4.71 -18.71 12.87
N VAL A 204 -4.62 -18.23 11.66
CA VAL A 204 -5.46 -17.13 11.15
C VAL A 204 -6.34 -17.66 10.05
N GLN A 205 -7.66 -17.56 10.26
CA GLN A 205 -8.62 -17.85 9.20
C GLN A 205 -8.81 -16.60 8.34
N ILE A 206 -8.73 -16.78 7.04
CA ILE A 206 -9.02 -15.75 6.06
C ILE A 206 -10.09 -16.21 5.09
N ARG A 207 -10.85 -15.25 4.60
CA ARG A 207 -11.85 -15.43 3.56
C ARG A 207 -11.53 -14.43 2.47
N LEU A 208 -11.27 -14.92 1.26
CA LEU A 208 -10.91 -14.11 0.11
C LEU A 208 -11.99 -14.22 -0.96
N TRP A 209 -12.22 -13.12 -1.66
CA TRP A 209 -12.96 -13.08 -2.91
C TRP A 209 -12.06 -12.62 -4.03
N THR A 210 -12.22 -13.24 -5.21
CA THR A 210 -11.45 -12.90 -6.40
C THR A 210 -12.28 -13.04 -7.66
N SER A 211 -11.95 -12.25 -8.68
CA SER A 211 -12.49 -12.41 -10.03
C SER A 211 -11.76 -13.49 -10.86
N LEU A 212 -10.65 -14.05 -10.35
CA LEU A 212 -9.96 -15.19 -10.95
C LEU A 212 -10.73 -16.48 -10.63
N THR A 213 -11.68 -16.82 -11.50
CA THR A 213 -12.64 -17.89 -11.23
C THR A 213 -12.15 -19.29 -11.61
N ASP A 214 -11.16 -19.41 -12.50
CA ASP A 214 -10.59 -20.70 -12.91
C ASP A 214 -9.47 -21.17 -11.96
N PRO A 215 -9.65 -22.29 -11.23
CA PRO A 215 -8.63 -22.84 -10.34
C PRO A 215 -7.35 -23.31 -11.05
N LYS A 216 -7.44 -23.69 -12.33
CA LYS A 216 -6.26 -24.09 -13.12
C LYS A 216 -5.39 -22.88 -13.45
N GLN A 217 -6.02 -21.78 -13.82
CA GLN A 217 -5.33 -20.51 -14.09
C GLN A 217 -4.79 -19.84 -12.82
N ALA A 218 -5.48 -19.97 -11.70
CA ALA A 218 -5.11 -19.35 -10.45
C ALA A 218 -5.37 -20.28 -9.24
N PRO A 219 -4.44 -21.16 -8.89
CA PRO A 219 -4.57 -22.08 -7.75
C PRO A 219 -4.81 -21.32 -6.42
N ALA A 220 -5.70 -21.87 -5.58
CA ALA A 220 -6.09 -21.20 -4.34
C ALA A 220 -4.90 -20.94 -3.39
N GLN A 221 -3.96 -21.89 -3.31
CA GLN A 221 -2.76 -21.78 -2.48
C GLN A 221 -1.87 -20.62 -2.93
N GLU A 222 -1.71 -20.45 -4.25
CA GLU A 222 -0.95 -19.31 -4.81
C GLU A 222 -1.64 -17.97 -4.47
N LEU A 223 -2.96 -17.89 -4.63
CA LEU A 223 -3.71 -16.68 -4.31
C LEU A 223 -3.66 -16.33 -2.81
N VAL A 224 -3.69 -17.32 -1.93
CA VAL A 224 -3.52 -17.10 -0.49
C VAL A 224 -2.11 -16.60 -0.17
N ALA A 225 -1.08 -17.22 -0.75
CA ALA A 225 0.32 -16.77 -0.59
C ALA A 225 0.50 -15.35 -1.13
N LEU A 226 -0.08 -15.05 -2.30
CA LEU A 226 -0.04 -13.74 -2.93
C LEU A 226 -0.75 -12.66 -2.09
N TYR A 227 -1.90 -13.00 -1.49
CA TYR A 227 -2.59 -12.06 -0.61
C TYR A 227 -1.72 -11.62 0.58
N MET A 228 -0.83 -12.50 1.06
CA MET A 228 0.11 -12.13 2.12
C MET A 228 1.12 -11.07 1.68
N ALA A 229 1.40 -10.95 0.36
CA ALA A 229 2.26 -9.88 -0.17
C ALA A 229 1.61 -8.49 -0.05
N ARG A 230 0.28 -8.37 0.17
CA ARG A 230 -0.38 -7.09 0.47
C ARG A 230 0.28 -6.35 1.64
N TRP A 231 0.90 -7.09 2.57
CA TRP A 231 1.66 -6.49 3.68
C TRP A 231 2.77 -5.53 3.23
N GLU A 232 3.25 -5.63 2.00
CA GLU A 232 4.25 -4.72 1.43
C GLU A 232 3.72 -3.27 1.37
N GLN A 233 2.42 -3.06 1.24
CA GLN A 233 1.83 -1.72 1.30
C GLN A 233 1.92 -1.09 2.70
N GLU A 234 1.77 -1.88 3.75
CA GLU A 234 2.00 -1.39 5.13
C GLU A 234 3.48 -1.01 5.34
N LEU A 235 4.41 -1.71 4.66
CA LEU A 235 5.82 -1.35 4.65
C LEU A 235 6.05 -0.03 3.89
N TYR A 236 5.40 0.17 2.74
CA TYR A 236 5.43 1.44 2.02
C TYR A 236 4.97 2.62 2.89
N PHE A 237 3.83 2.50 3.57
CA PHE A 237 3.37 3.56 4.46
C PHE A 237 4.30 3.80 5.66
N ARG A 238 4.99 2.79 6.11
CA ARG A 238 6.04 2.95 7.13
C ARG A 238 7.26 3.69 6.58
N GLU A 239 7.70 3.38 5.35
CA GLU A 239 8.76 4.11 4.66
C GLU A 239 8.35 5.58 4.50
N LEU A 240 7.14 5.84 3.99
CA LEU A 240 6.63 7.19 3.82
C LEU A 240 6.62 8.00 5.13
N LYS A 241 6.16 7.41 6.23
CA LYS A 241 6.02 8.11 7.52
C LYS A 241 7.31 8.27 8.28
N ARG A 242 8.17 7.25 8.30
CA ARG A 242 9.35 7.21 9.17
C ARG A 242 10.61 7.67 8.47
N GLU A 243 10.77 7.28 7.21
CA GLU A 243 12.04 7.45 6.52
C GLU A 243 12.12 8.80 5.79
N LEU A 244 10.98 9.34 5.36
CA LEU A 244 10.90 10.71 4.83
C LEU A 244 10.69 11.78 5.92
N GLY A 245 10.81 11.40 7.20
CA GLY A 245 11.06 12.34 8.31
C GLY A 245 9.85 12.95 9.00
N VAL A 246 8.64 12.36 8.86
CA VAL A 246 7.41 12.99 9.39
C VAL A 246 6.96 12.46 10.75
N ASN A 247 7.46 11.32 11.22
CA ASN A 247 7.15 10.74 12.54
C ASN A 247 5.66 10.83 12.95
N ASP A 248 4.73 10.57 12.04
CA ASP A 248 3.27 10.60 12.24
C ASP A 248 2.64 11.99 12.50
N LEU A 249 3.39 13.05 12.81
CA LEU A 249 2.88 14.40 13.01
C LEU A 249 3.42 15.33 11.92
N LEU A 250 2.53 15.88 11.10
CA LEU A 250 2.89 16.83 10.04
C LEU A 250 3.35 18.16 10.63
N ARG A 251 4.25 18.85 9.92
CA ARG A 251 4.77 20.15 10.32
C ARG A 251 3.87 21.31 9.89
N SER A 252 3.05 21.08 8.90
CA SER A 252 2.14 22.07 8.30
C SER A 252 1.05 22.51 9.26
N GLN A 253 0.72 23.80 9.26
CA GLN A 253 -0.16 24.44 10.23
C GLN A 253 -1.63 24.50 9.80
N THR A 254 -1.94 24.16 8.54
CA THR A 254 -3.29 24.11 7.97
C THR A 254 -3.54 22.73 7.33
N VAL A 255 -4.79 22.37 7.08
CA VAL A 255 -5.13 21.10 6.38
C VAL A 255 -4.58 21.10 4.96
N GLU A 256 -4.66 22.23 4.29
CA GLU A 256 -4.26 22.40 2.90
C GLU A 256 -2.73 22.28 2.74
N THR A 257 -1.96 22.99 3.55
CA THR A 257 -0.50 22.85 3.55
C THR A 257 -0.05 21.47 4.03
N ALA A 258 -0.81 20.81 4.90
CA ALA A 258 -0.57 19.43 5.29
C ALA A 258 -0.79 18.44 4.13
N ALA A 259 -1.82 18.67 3.33
CA ALA A 259 -2.04 17.90 2.11
C ALA A 259 -0.91 18.10 1.09
N GLN A 260 -0.42 19.32 0.91
CA GLN A 260 0.77 19.61 0.09
C GLN A 260 2.01 18.84 0.59
N GLU A 261 2.23 18.82 1.92
CA GLU A 261 3.34 18.10 2.57
C GLU A 261 3.26 16.59 2.28
N VAL A 262 2.07 15.98 2.43
CA VAL A 262 1.88 14.54 2.13
C VAL A 262 2.04 14.27 0.63
N ALA A 263 1.50 15.13 -0.25
CA ALA A 263 1.65 14.97 -1.69
C ALA A 263 3.12 15.03 -2.12
N ALA A 264 3.90 15.98 -1.58
CA ALA A 264 5.33 16.07 -1.83
C ALA A 264 6.09 14.81 -1.37
N MET A 265 5.75 14.25 -0.21
CA MET A 265 6.34 12.98 0.25
C MET A 265 6.01 11.81 -0.69
N ILE A 266 4.77 11.72 -1.18
CA ILE A 266 4.35 10.67 -2.11
C ILE A 266 5.11 10.80 -3.43
N ILE A 267 5.25 12.00 -3.97
CA ILE A 267 6.04 12.28 -5.18
C ILE A 267 7.50 11.88 -4.95
N GLY A 268 8.10 12.33 -3.85
CA GLY A 268 9.47 11.97 -3.48
C GLY A 268 9.68 10.47 -3.36
N SER A 269 8.73 9.75 -2.73
CA SER A 269 8.80 8.30 -2.63
C SER A 269 8.73 7.60 -4.00
N SER A 270 7.93 8.13 -4.93
CA SER A 270 7.86 7.63 -6.31
C SER A 270 9.18 7.83 -7.05
N LEU A 271 9.79 9.01 -6.95
CA LEU A 271 11.10 9.28 -7.55
C LEU A 271 12.17 8.31 -7.04
N ILE A 272 12.21 8.09 -5.72
CA ILE A 272 13.14 7.12 -5.11
C ILE A 272 12.85 5.70 -5.61
N ALA A 273 11.58 5.31 -5.73
CA ALA A 273 11.20 3.98 -6.23
C ALA A 273 11.64 3.78 -7.69
N HIS A 274 11.48 4.80 -8.54
CA HIS A 274 11.95 4.79 -9.93
C HIS A 274 13.46 4.69 -10.03
N GLU A 275 14.22 5.43 -9.23
CA GLU A 275 15.68 5.33 -9.19
C GLU A 275 16.13 3.95 -8.66
N ARG A 276 15.45 3.44 -7.64
CA ARG A 276 15.71 2.09 -7.11
C ARG A 276 15.47 1.00 -8.15
N ALA A 277 14.48 1.17 -9.03
CA ALA A 277 14.20 0.21 -10.09
C ALA A 277 15.30 0.15 -11.18
N LYS A 278 16.06 1.22 -11.38
CA LYS A 278 17.19 1.25 -12.30
C LYS A 278 18.43 0.52 -11.75
N LEU A 279 18.49 0.29 -10.43
CA LEU A 279 19.60 -0.43 -9.81
C LEU A 279 19.56 -1.89 -10.26
N LYS A 280 20.69 -2.40 -10.73
CA LYS A 280 20.85 -3.77 -11.24
C LYS A 280 21.66 -4.66 -10.27
N PRO A 281 21.09 -5.09 -9.14
CA PRO A 281 21.77 -6.02 -8.24
C PRO A 281 21.59 -7.50 -8.64
N GLY A 282 21.21 -7.78 -9.89
CA GLY A 282 20.66 -9.05 -10.36
C GLY A 282 19.13 -9.02 -10.29
N GLU A 283 18.48 -9.56 -11.32
CA GLU A 283 17.01 -9.46 -11.49
C GLU A 283 16.20 -9.98 -10.30
N GLU A 284 16.69 -11.02 -9.62
CA GLU A 284 16.03 -11.63 -8.45
C GLU A 284 16.09 -10.77 -7.17
N LEU A 285 16.93 -9.75 -7.11
CA LEU A 285 17.25 -9.04 -5.88
C LEU A 285 16.82 -7.57 -5.86
N GLN A 286 16.21 -7.04 -6.92
CA GLN A 286 15.78 -5.63 -7.00
C GLN A 286 14.91 -5.18 -5.81
N HIS A 287 14.00 -6.03 -5.34
CA HIS A 287 13.14 -5.74 -4.19
C HIS A 287 13.88 -5.69 -2.85
N ARG A 288 15.14 -6.14 -2.80
CA ARG A 288 15.97 -6.14 -1.58
C ARG A 288 16.84 -4.91 -1.43
N VAL A 289 16.91 -4.04 -2.43
CA VAL A 289 17.60 -2.75 -2.30
C VAL A 289 16.86 -1.89 -1.26
N SER A 290 17.60 -1.35 -0.30
CA SER A 290 17.03 -0.57 0.79
C SER A 290 16.52 0.79 0.29
N PHE A 291 15.25 1.12 0.58
CA PHE A 291 14.66 2.42 0.30
C PHE A 291 15.48 3.56 0.92
N ILE A 292 15.73 3.46 2.24
CA ILE A 292 16.50 4.48 2.98
C ILE A 292 17.89 4.66 2.41
N LYS A 293 18.59 3.55 2.17
CA LYS A 293 19.96 3.63 1.67
C LYS A 293 20.04 4.17 0.24
N THR A 294 19.00 3.95 -0.56
CA THR A 294 18.87 4.60 -1.86
C THR A 294 18.70 6.10 -1.68
N TRP A 295 17.78 6.52 -0.80
CA TRP A 295 17.56 7.92 -0.49
C TRP A 295 18.83 8.62 0.03
N GLU A 296 19.48 8.07 1.06
CA GLU A 296 20.73 8.60 1.63
C GLU A 296 21.85 8.76 0.61
N THR A 297 21.81 8.04 -0.51
CA THR A 297 22.79 8.14 -1.58
C THR A 297 22.32 9.10 -2.68
N LEU A 298 21.01 9.14 -2.94
CA LEU A 298 20.39 9.94 -3.99
C LEU A 298 20.33 11.43 -3.64
N GLU A 299 20.06 11.76 -2.39
CA GLU A 299 19.97 13.14 -1.92
C GLU A 299 21.29 13.93 -2.15
N PRO A 300 22.49 13.44 -1.74
CA PRO A 300 23.74 14.09 -2.05
C PRO A 300 24.03 14.19 -3.57
N LEU A 301 23.65 13.17 -4.35
CA LEU A 301 23.79 13.21 -5.80
C LEU A 301 22.98 14.36 -6.41
N TRP A 302 21.69 14.46 -6.06
CA TRP A 302 20.82 15.52 -6.56
C TRP A 302 21.31 16.90 -6.16
N LEU A 303 21.79 17.07 -4.92
CA LEU A 303 22.36 18.33 -4.45
C LEU A 303 23.64 18.66 -5.26
N THR A 304 24.53 17.71 -5.48
CA THR A 304 25.75 17.91 -6.27
C THR A 304 25.43 18.28 -7.71
N LEU A 305 24.47 17.62 -8.35
CA LEU A 305 24.05 17.92 -9.71
C LEU A 305 23.38 19.30 -9.80
N LEU A 306 22.58 19.67 -8.80
CA LEU A 306 21.93 20.99 -8.73
C LEU A 306 22.95 22.11 -8.58
N LEU A 307 23.85 22.01 -7.62
CA LEU A 307 24.88 23.03 -7.35
C LEU A 307 25.95 23.07 -8.46
N GLY A 308 26.21 21.94 -9.09
CA GLY A 308 27.16 21.82 -10.19
C GLY A 308 26.56 22.00 -11.58
N ALA A 309 25.28 22.42 -11.70
CA ALA A 309 24.57 22.43 -12.98
C ALA A 309 25.31 23.20 -14.09
N ASP A 310 25.89 24.35 -13.75
CA ASP A 310 26.64 25.23 -14.66
C ASP A 310 28.17 25.04 -14.59
N ILE A 311 28.67 24.16 -13.71
CA ILE A 311 30.10 23.94 -13.47
C ILE A 311 30.53 22.60 -14.02
N LEU A 312 29.71 21.56 -13.87
CA LEU A 312 30.02 20.20 -14.27
C LEU A 312 29.69 19.97 -15.74
N SER A 313 30.65 19.38 -16.47
CA SER A 313 30.42 18.90 -17.82
C SER A 313 29.42 17.73 -17.83
N GLU A 314 28.75 17.45 -18.94
CA GLU A 314 27.83 16.32 -19.08
C GLU A 314 28.50 14.97 -18.78
N ASN A 315 29.77 14.81 -19.15
CA ASN A 315 30.55 13.62 -18.83
C ASN A 315 30.74 13.45 -17.32
N GLN A 316 31.04 14.52 -16.59
CA GLN A 316 31.15 14.49 -15.11
C GLN A 316 29.81 14.19 -14.44
N LYS A 317 28.69 14.78 -14.93
CA LYS A 317 27.35 14.48 -14.46
C LYS A 317 27.01 12.99 -14.66
N GLN A 318 27.34 12.45 -15.84
CA GLN A 318 27.13 11.03 -16.13
C GLN A 318 27.97 10.12 -15.22
N GLN A 319 29.25 10.41 -15.00
CA GLN A 319 30.11 9.66 -14.09
C GLN A 319 29.60 9.68 -12.65
N LEU A 320 29.04 10.80 -12.18
CA LEU A 320 28.42 10.90 -10.86
C LEU A 320 27.18 9.99 -10.77
N CYS A 321 26.33 9.96 -11.79
CA CYS A 321 25.17 9.08 -11.86
C CYS A 321 25.59 7.59 -11.86
N GLU A 322 26.57 7.20 -12.66
CA GLU A 322 27.09 5.83 -12.71
C GLU A 322 27.66 5.39 -11.36
N ARG A 323 28.39 6.29 -10.69
CA ARG A 323 28.93 6.03 -9.35
C ARG A 323 27.83 5.90 -8.30
N PHE A 324 26.75 6.70 -8.40
CA PHE A 324 25.54 6.54 -7.57
C PHE A 324 24.94 5.15 -7.75
N TYR A 325 24.68 4.70 -8.98
CA TYR A 325 24.08 3.39 -9.23
C TYR A 325 24.95 2.24 -8.70
N LEU A 326 26.26 2.35 -8.86
CA LEU A 326 27.21 1.37 -8.31
C LEU A 326 27.15 1.30 -6.78
N LEU A 327 27.16 2.44 -6.11
CA LEU A 327 27.10 2.49 -4.63
C LEU A 327 25.77 2.05 -4.08
N ALA A 328 24.65 2.53 -4.67
CA ALA A 328 23.32 2.22 -4.22
C ALA A 328 22.97 0.73 -4.42
N SER A 329 23.40 0.10 -5.52
CA SER A 329 23.18 -1.33 -5.78
C SER A 329 23.81 -2.26 -4.74
N ARG A 330 24.86 -1.82 -4.07
CA ARG A 330 25.53 -2.57 -2.98
C ARG A 330 24.83 -2.45 -1.62
N ARG A 331 23.90 -1.50 -1.46
CA ARG A 331 23.24 -1.21 -0.20
C ARG A 331 21.94 -2.00 -0.04
N MET A 332 22.08 -3.29 0.17
CA MET A 332 20.96 -4.22 0.30
C MET A 332 20.29 -4.11 1.68
N MET A 333 18.99 -4.41 1.73
CA MET A 333 18.32 -4.66 3.01
C MET A 333 18.96 -5.86 3.68
N ALA A 334 19.17 -5.77 4.99
CA ALA A 334 19.58 -6.93 5.78
C ALA A 334 18.56 -8.07 5.56
N LYS A 335 19.07 -9.31 5.41
CA LYS A 335 18.19 -10.49 5.34
C LYS A 335 17.23 -10.42 6.53
N LYS A 336 15.93 -10.39 6.28
CA LYS A 336 14.92 -10.48 7.34
C LYS A 336 15.22 -11.74 8.12
N ARG A 337 15.71 -11.61 9.35
CA ARG A 337 15.82 -12.76 10.25
C ARG A 337 14.39 -13.21 10.47
N CYS A 338 14.02 -14.32 9.86
CA CYS A 338 12.72 -14.92 10.09
C CYS A 338 12.67 -15.47 11.49
N ARG A 339 12.31 -14.61 12.42
CA ARG A 339 12.13 -14.97 13.81
C ARG A 339 10.69 -15.44 14.00
N SER A 340 10.46 -16.72 13.99
CA SER A 340 9.23 -17.32 14.51
C SER A 340 9.39 -17.60 16.01
N CYS A 341 9.55 -16.54 16.80
CA CYS A 341 9.48 -16.72 18.24
C CYS A 341 8.02 -16.62 18.67
N PRO A 342 7.46 -17.65 19.37
CA PRO A 342 6.15 -17.50 19.98
C PRO A 342 6.22 -16.32 20.96
N ARG A 343 5.25 -15.42 20.87
CA ARG A 343 5.13 -14.32 21.82
C ARG A 343 4.79 -14.92 23.19
N ALA A 344 5.56 -14.58 24.23
CA ALA A 344 5.17 -14.88 25.59
C ALA A 344 3.78 -14.27 25.85
N MET A 345 2.94 -14.96 26.65
CA MET A 345 1.67 -14.39 27.08
C MET A 345 1.93 -13.05 27.74
N ARG A 346 1.14 -12.04 27.40
CA ARG A 346 1.23 -10.70 27.97
C ARG A 346 0.91 -10.79 29.47
N GLN A 347 1.88 -10.49 30.31
CA GLN A 347 1.60 -10.28 31.73
C GLN A 347 0.99 -8.89 31.91
N PRO A 348 0.00 -8.72 32.82
CA PRO A 348 -0.74 -7.47 32.99
C PRO A 348 0.11 -6.23 33.27
N ILE A 349 1.32 -6.42 33.81
CA ILE A 349 2.21 -5.35 34.31
C ILE A 349 3.27 -4.94 33.27
N GLN A 350 3.41 -5.65 32.13
CA GLN A 350 4.43 -5.34 31.15
C GLN A 350 3.83 -4.86 29.82
N PRO A 351 4.20 -3.65 29.34
CA PRO A 351 3.67 -3.11 28.07
C PRO A 351 4.08 -3.94 26.86
N TRP A 352 5.16 -4.73 26.95
CA TRP A 352 5.67 -5.55 25.87
C TRP A 352 5.85 -7.01 26.29
N PRO A 353 5.34 -7.99 25.52
CA PRO A 353 5.55 -9.39 25.83
C PRO A 353 7.03 -9.75 25.67
N ARG A 354 7.62 -10.41 26.69
CA ARG A 354 8.98 -10.93 26.60
C ARG A 354 9.08 -11.98 25.50
N LYS A 355 10.14 -11.92 24.69
CA LYS A 355 10.46 -12.97 23.73
C LYS A 355 11.03 -14.18 24.45
N LYS A 356 10.47 -15.36 24.21
CA LYS A 356 11.14 -16.59 24.63
C LYS A 356 12.45 -16.75 23.84
N LYS A 357 13.55 -17.05 24.54
CA LYS A 357 14.85 -17.37 23.92
C LYS A 357 14.76 -18.74 23.24
N GLN A 358 14.22 -18.79 22.05
CA GLN A 358 14.29 -19.99 21.20
C GLN A 358 15.03 -19.65 19.91
N LYS A 359 15.94 -20.56 19.50
CA LYS A 359 16.57 -20.46 18.17
C LYS A 359 15.49 -20.48 17.12
N SER A 360 15.40 -19.42 16.33
CA SER A 360 14.40 -19.29 15.28
C SER A 360 14.86 -20.05 14.04
N SER A 361 14.15 -21.09 13.67
CA SER A 361 14.17 -21.59 12.30
C SER A 361 13.01 -20.95 11.52
N MET A 362 13.21 -20.73 10.22
CA MET A 362 12.10 -20.40 9.32
C MET A 362 11.20 -21.61 9.23
N ALA A 363 10.06 -21.56 9.89
CA ALA A 363 9.03 -22.55 9.60
C ALA A 363 8.26 -22.11 8.33
N PRO A 364 8.05 -23.02 7.37
CA PRO A 364 7.28 -22.72 6.19
C PRO A 364 5.85 -22.33 6.54
N LEU A 365 5.24 -21.52 5.69
CA LEU A 365 3.84 -21.14 5.82
C LEU A 365 2.99 -22.33 5.39
N ASN A 366 2.29 -22.97 6.32
CA ASN A 366 1.34 -24.03 5.98
C ASN A 366 -0.04 -23.41 5.73
N VAL A 367 -0.53 -23.58 4.50
CA VAL A 367 -1.84 -23.12 4.07
C VAL A 367 -2.73 -24.33 3.84
N SER A 368 -3.89 -24.39 4.51
CA SER A 368 -4.93 -25.37 4.24
C SER A 368 -6.21 -24.67 3.76
N ILE A 369 -6.80 -25.19 2.70
CA ILE A 369 -8.08 -24.71 2.17
C ILE A 369 -9.20 -25.45 2.88
N VAL A 370 -10.12 -24.73 3.49
CA VAL A 370 -11.27 -25.33 4.19
C VAL A 370 -12.27 -25.83 3.14
N GLY A 371 -12.53 -27.15 3.14
CA GLY A 371 -13.44 -27.80 2.20
C GLY A 371 -12.79 -28.78 1.24
N THR A 372 -11.48 -28.96 1.28
CA THR A 372 -10.85 -30.18 0.74
C THR A 372 -10.98 -31.27 1.79
N SER A 373 -11.80 -32.27 1.52
CA SER A 373 -11.73 -33.54 2.26
C SER A 373 -10.36 -34.13 1.99
N SER A 374 -9.59 -34.41 3.04
CA SER A 374 -8.43 -35.28 3.00
C SER A 374 -8.84 -36.66 2.52
#